data_29b194ef757af9da54d2ab323e8ba941
#
_entry.id   29b194ef757af9da54d2ab323e8ba941
#
_cell.length_a   1.000
_cell.length_b   1.000
_cell.length_c   1.000
_cell.angle_alpha   90.00
_cell.angle_beta   90.00
_cell.angle_gamma   90.00
#
_symmetry.space_group_name_H-M   'P 1'
#
loop_
_entity.id
_entity.type
_entity.pdbx_description
1 polymer ?
#
loop_
_entity_poly.entity_id
_entity_poly.type
_entity_poly.pdbx_seq_one_letter_code
_entity_poly.pdbx_strand_id
1 'polypeptide(L)'
;ITTLPCWPVVSSTDETTAIASRAVEHYRELGFDIHYLHRTDRTGYKAGALDAGLRTATGEFVLIFDADFVAAADILEKTLGHFTDTRVGMVQARWGHINRDYSLLTEVQSIMLDGHFIMEHGARSRAGRFFNFNGTAGVWRRTVITDAGGWQHDTLTEDLDLSYRAQMRGWRFVYLPDLVAPAELPVEMNAFKTQQQRWAKGSVQVCKKLLPRVLASDLPWREKVEATFHLTANLAYPLMVLLAGLMFPAMIMRYNMGFAEMMVVDVPIFLAATASDESSTRSRPLR
;
A
#
# COMPACT_ATOMS: atom_id res chain seq x y z
N ILE A 1 5.60 12.10 -31.22
CA ILE A 1 5.33 11.95 -29.76
C ILE A 1 3.94 11.36 -29.67
N THR A 2 3.83 10.08 -29.35
CA THR A 2 2.52 9.42 -29.14
C THR A 2 1.98 9.96 -27.83
N THR A 3 0.93 10.78 -27.88
CA THR A 3 0.24 11.23 -26.68
C THR A 3 -0.47 10.04 -26.05
N LEU A 4 -0.20 9.81 -24.77
CA LEU A 4 -0.88 8.76 -24.01
C LEU A 4 -2.23 9.28 -23.54
N PRO A 5 -3.33 8.53 -23.71
CA PRO A 5 -4.62 8.98 -23.24
C PRO A 5 -4.63 9.09 -21.72
N CYS A 6 -5.12 10.22 -21.21
CA CYS A 6 -5.21 10.53 -19.78
C CYS A 6 -6.65 10.82 -19.40
N TRP A 7 -7.11 10.25 -18.27
CA TRP A 7 -8.45 10.46 -17.71
C TRP A 7 -8.37 10.99 -16.29
N PRO A 8 -8.35 12.31 -16.05
CA PRO A 8 -8.65 12.86 -14.74
C PRO A 8 -10.08 12.49 -14.33
N VAL A 9 -10.21 11.65 -13.30
CA VAL A 9 -11.51 11.23 -12.76
C VAL A 9 -11.80 12.06 -11.52
N VAL A 10 -12.80 12.94 -11.61
CA VAL A 10 -13.15 13.89 -10.55
C VAL A 10 -14.55 13.59 -10.03
N SER A 11 -14.68 13.47 -8.70
CA SER A 11 -15.97 13.31 -8.02
C SER A 11 -16.22 14.44 -7.01
N SER A 12 -15.49 15.55 -7.11
CA SER A 12 -15.64 16.72 -6.25
C SER A 12 -16.89 17.52 -6.64
N THR A 13 -17.48 18.18 -5.63
CA THR A 13 -18.66 19.04 -5.79
C THR A 13 -18.33 20.52 -5.54
N ASP A 14 -17.05 20.82 -5.31
CA ASP A 14 -16.51 22.15 -5.06
C ASP A 14 -15.83 22.74 -6.31
N GLU A 15 -15.07 23.81 -6.14
CA GLU A 15 -14.33 24.49 -7.20
C GLU A 15 -13.31 23.59 -7.94
N THR A 16 -12.88 22.47 -7.34
CA THR A 16 -11.99 21.49 -7.97
C THR A 16 -12.52 21.00 -9.30
N THR A 17 -13.84 20.82 -9.42
CA THR A 17 -14.51 20.42 -10.67
C THR A 17 -14.25 21.43 -11.79
N ALA A 18 -14.44 22.73 -11.51
CA ALA A 18 -14.24 23.78 -12.49
C ALA A 18 -12.75 23.98 -12.85
N ILE A 19 -11.85 23.84 -11.87
CA ILE A 19 -10.41 23.95 -12.08
C ILE A 19 -9.91 22.79 -12.95
N ALA A 20 -10.30 21.56 -12.62
CA ALA A 20 -9.91 20.37 -13.38
C ALA A 20 -10.45 20.39 -14.82
N SER A 21 -11.71 20.79 -15.00
CA SER A 21 -12.30 20.91 -16.34
C SER A 21 -11.55 21.92 -17.22
N ARG A 22 -11.24 23.10 -16.69
CA ARG A 22 -10.46 24.12 -17.41
C ARG A 22 -9.04 23.64 -17.77
N ALA A 23 -8.39 22.95 -16.84
CA ALA A 23 -7.06 22.40 -17.09
C ALA A 23 -7.11 21.36 -18.21
N VAL A 24 -8.09 20.45 -18.19
CA VAL A 24 -8.27 19.45 -19.26
C VAL A 24 -8.52 20.12 -20.62
N GLU A 25 -9.35 21.15 -20.66
CA GLU A 25 -9.66 21.87 -21.89
C GLU A 25 -8.41 22.55 -22.46
N HIS A 26 -7.65 23.21 -21.61
CA HIS A 26 -6.37 23.81 -22.01
C HIS A 26 -5.37 22.80 -22.59
N TYR A 27 -5.15 21.67 -21.92
CA TYR A 27 -4.23 20.65 -22.44
C TYR A 27 -4.74 19.95 -23.70
N ARG A 28 -6.07 19.83 -23.86
CA ARG A 28 -6.67 19.31 -25.10
C ARG A 28 -6.43 20.26 -26.27
N GLU A 29 -6.53 21.57 -26.06
CA GLU A 29 -6.19 22.57 -27.07
C GLU A 29 -4.73 22.53 -27.50
N LEU A 30 -3.83 22.14 -26.58
CA LEU A 30 -2.42 21.90 -26.86
C LEU A 30 -2.14 20.56 -27.58
N GLY A 31 -3.19 19.79 -27.87
CA GLY A 31 -3.09 18.52 -28.64
C GLY A 31 -2.84 17.28 -27.77
N PHE A 32 -2.97 17.37 -26.45
CA PHE A 32 -2.89 16.18 -25.60
C PHE A 32 -4.19 15.37 -25.66
N ASP A 33 -4.05 14.04 -25.65
CA ASP A 33 -5.18 13.11 -25.56
C ASP A 33 -5.64 13.00 -24.08
N ILE A 34 -6.45 13.95 -23.66
CA ILE A 34 -6.91 14.07 -22.28
C ILE A 34 -8.43 14.19 -22.21
N HIS A 35 -9.06 13.38 -21.37
CA HIS A 35 -10.51 13.24 -21.27
C HIS A 35 -10.98 13.47 -19.84
N TYR A 36 -11.78 14.50 -19.63
CA TYR A 36 -12.36 14.78 -18.30
C TYR A 36 -13.51 13.80 -18.00
N LEU A 37 -13.39 13.06 -16.90
CA LEU A 37 -14.43 12.18 -16.43
C LEU A 37 -14.97 12.70 -15.07
N HIS A 38 -16.09 13.42 -15.13
CA HIS A 38 -16.77 13.85 -13.92
C HIS A 38 -17.82 12.83 -13.48
N ARG A 39 -17.79 12.45 -12.19
CA ARG A 39 -18.77 11.57 -11.57
C ARG A 39 -19.62 12.36 -10.60
N THR A 40 -20.93 12.35 -10.82
CA THR A 40 -21.92 12.93 -9.89
C THR A 40 -22.21 12.00 -8.73
N ASP A 41 -22.16 10.69 -8.95
CA ASP A 41 -22.28 9.66 -7.92
C ASP A 41 -20.90 9.34 -7.33
N ARG A 42 -20.79 9.49 -6.01
CA ARG A 42 -19.55 9.20 -5.24
C ARG A 42 -19.50 7.79 -4.68
N THR A 43 -20.44 6.92 -5.04
CA THR A 43 -20.47 5.53 -4.58
C THR A 43 -19.14 4.85 -4.86
N GLY A 44 -18.59 4.19 -3.84
CA GLY A 44 -17.30 3.53 -3.91
C GLY A 44 -16.09 4.46 -3.86
N TYR A 45 -16.26 5.76 -3.68
CA TYR A 45 -15.18 6.75 -3.58
C TYR A 45 -14.10 6.53 -4.65
N LYS A 46 -12.84 6.30 -4.23
CA LYS A 46 -11.70 6.06 -5.11
C LYS A 46 -11.86 4.77 -5.93
N ALA A 47 -12.26 3.67 -5.31
CA ALA A 47 -12.50 2.40 -6.02
C ALA A 47 -13.54 2.57 -7.15
N GLY A 48 -14.64 3.26 -6.87
CA GLY A 48 -15.65 3.58 -7.88
C GLY A 48 -15.14 4.52 -8.97
N ALA A 49 -14.23 5.46 -8.64
CA ALA A 49 -13.60 6.33 -9.62
C ALA A 49 -12.66 5.54 -10.55
N LEU A 50 -11.84 4.65 -9.97
CA LEU A 50 -10.95 3.79 -10.73
C LEU A 50 -11.71 2.81 -11.63
N ASP A 51 -12.83 2.23 -11.15
CA ASP A 51 -13.69 1.38 -11.97
C ASP A 51 -14.32 2.15 -13.14
N ALA A 52 -14.80 3.37 -12.90
CA ALA A 52 -15.35 4.22 -13.95
C ALA A 52 -14.28 4.59 -15.00
N GLY A 53 -13.08 4.96 -14.57
CA GLY A 53 -11.95 5.24 -15.44
C GLY A 53 -11.53 4.00 -16.26
N LEU A 54 -11.52 2.83 -15.63
CA LEU A 54 -11.14 1.57 -16.29
C LEU A 54 -12.10 1.18 -17.44
N ARG A 55 -13.38 1.53 -17.32
CA ARG A 55 -14.37 1.27 -18.39
C ARG A 55 -14.12 2.09 -19.65
N THR A 56 -13.54 3.28 -19.49
CA THR A 56 -13.20 4.17 -20.61
C THR A 56 -11.80 3.93 -21.15
N ALA A 57 -10.89 3.41 -20.32
CA ALA A 57 -9.52 3.15 -20.69
C ALA A 57 -9.41 2.02 -21.73
N THR A 58 -8.70 2.28 -22.84
CA THR A 58 -8.49 1.31 -23.93
C THR A 58 -7.10 0.69 -23.91
N GLY A 59 -6.15 1.26 -23.15
CA GLY A 59 -4.77 0.81 -23.07
C GLY A 59 -4.62 -0.60 -22.45
N GLU A 60 -3.56 -1.30 -22.82
CA GLU A 60 -3.17 -2.57 -22.21
C GLU A 60 -2.70 -2.39 -20.77
N PHE A 61 -2.08 -1.24 -20.50
CA PHE A 61 -1.57 -0.87 -19.17
C PHE A 61 -2.28 0.38 -18.66
N VAL A 62 -2.47 0.44 -17.35
CA VAL A 62 -3.11 1.55 -16.64
C VAL A 62 -2.14 2.07 -15.60
N LEU A 63 -1.68 3.30 -15.76
CA LEU A 63 -0.89 4.04 -14.78
C LEU A 63 -1.84 4.85 -13.91
N ILE A 64 -1.72 4.71 -12.59
CA ILE A 64 -2.60 5.36 -11.61
C ILE A 64 -1.80 6.36 -10.78
N PHE A 65 -2.30 7.59 -10.73
CA PHE A 65 -1.78 8.65 -9.87
C PHE A 65 -2.89 9.34 -9.09
N ASP A 66 -2.63 9.59 -7.82
CA ASP A 66 -3.41 10.55 -7.04
C ASP A 66 -2.97 11.98 -7.40
N ALA A 67 -3.85 12.95 -7.23
CA ALA A 67 -3.65 14.32 -7.71
C ALA A 67 -2.52 15.08 -6.97
N ASP A 68 -2.11 14.60 -5.81
CA ASP A 68 -1.04 15.13 -4.97
C ASP A 68 0.34 14.52 -5.26
N PHE A 69 0.44 13.64 -6.27
CA PHE A 69 1.69 13.02 -6.69
C PHE A 69 2.28 13.66 -7.94
N VAL A 70 3.59 13.73 -7.99
CA VAL A 70 4.34 14.17 -9.17
C VAL A 70 4.92 12.96 -9.88
N ALA A 71 4.45 12.69 -11.10
CA ALA A 71 4.97 11.61 -11.92
C ALA A 71 6.35 11.97 -12.47
N ALA A 72 7.32 11.06 -12.37
CA ALA A 72 8.58 11.19 -13.09
C ALA A 72 8.32 11.12 -14.61
N ALA A 73 8.97 11.98 -15.38
CA ALA A 73 8.76 12.05 -16.83
C ALA A 73 9.06 10.72 -17.56
N ASP A 74 9.96 9.93 -17.03
CA ASP A 74 10.44 8.65 -17.57
C ASP A 74 9.78 7.42 -16.90
N ILE A 75 8.69 7.63 -16.13
CA ILE A 75 8.06 6.55 -15.36
C ILE A 75 7.59 5.39 -16.26
N LEU A 76 7.06 5.68 -17.42
CA LEU A 76 6.59 4.64 -18.34
C LEU A 76 7.75 3.87 -18.97
N GLU A 77 8.82 4.54 -19.34
CA GLU A 77 10.03 3.89 -19.88
C GLU A 77 10.64 2.94 -18.86
N LYS A 78 10.68 3.34 -17.59
CA LYS A 78 11.23 2.54 -16.50
C LYS A 78 10.31 1.40 -16.05
N THR A 79 9.02 1.49 -16.27
CA THR A 79 8.05 0.50 -15.77
C THR A 79 7.62 -0.51 -16.83
N LEU A 80 7.40 -0.09 -18.10
CA LEU A 80 6.81 -0.93 -19.13
C LEU A 80 7.70 -2.13 -19.51
N GLY A 81 9.03 -1.98 -19.45
CA GLY A 81 9.96 -3.07 -19.72
C GLY A 81 9.76 -4.31 -18.84
N HIS A 82 9.24 -4.14 -17.61
CA HIS A 82 8.96 -5.25 -16.71
C HIS A 82 7.79 -6.13 -17.14
N PHE A 83 6.88 -5.62 -17.96
CA PHE A 83 5.72 -6.35 -18.47
C PHE A 83 6.02 -7.26 -19.66
N THR A 84 7.27 -7.33 -20.13
CA THR A 84 7.73 -8.37 -21.07
C THR A 84 7.58 -9.77 -20.45
N ASP A 85 7.72 -9.91 -19.14
CA ASP A 85 7.24 -11.09 -18.42
C ASP A 85 5.70 -11.00 -18.32
N THR A 86 5.03 -11.91 -19.01
CA THR A 86 3.55 -11.95 -19.08
C THR A 86 2.89 -12.24 -17.74
N ARG A 87 3.65 -12.73 -16.73
CA ARG A 87 3.16 -12.98 -15.36
C ARG A 87 3.21 -11.73 -14.50
N VAL A 88 3.89 -10.66 -14.94
CA VAL A 88 3.90 -9.40 -14.21
C VAL A 88 2.57 -8.68 -14.39
N GLY A 89 1.87 -8.50 -13.29
CA GLY A 89 0.56 -7.87 -13.24
C GLY A 89 0.60 -6.40 -12.81
N MET A 90 1.59 -6.03 -12.00
CA MET A 90 1.70 -4.67 -11.47
C MET A 90 3.16 -4.30 -11.21
N VAL A 91 3.49 -3.03 -11.46
CA VAL A 91 4.78 -2.42 -11.13
C VAL A 91 4.54 -1.20 -10.25
N GLN A 92 5.13 -1.18 -9.05
CA GLN A 92 4.99 -0.11 -8.06
C GLN A 92 6.26 0.72 -7.97
N ALA A 93 6.13 2.05 -8.11
CA ALA A 93 7.17 3.01 -7.78
C ALA A 93 7.19 3.33 -6.27
N ARG A 94 8.32 3.79 -5.75
CA ARG A 94 8.46 4.23 -4.36
C ARG A 94 7.85 5.62 -4.18
N TRP A 95 7.16 5.83 -3.08
CA TRP A 95 6.74 7.18 -2.72
C TRP A 95 7.93 8.00 -2.20
N GLY A 96 7.96 9.26 -2.60
CA GLY A 96 8.85 10.28 -2.05
C GLY A 96 8.04 11.36 -1.34
N HIS A 97 8.74 12.28 -0.69
CA HIS A 97 8.12 13.29 0.17
C HIS A 97 8.62 14.69 -0.22
N ILE A 98 7.72 15.54 -0.76
CA ILE A 98 8.04 16.89 -1.24
C ILE A 98 8.29 17.83 -0.05
N ASN A 99 7.47 17.72 0.98
CA ASN A 99 7.44 18.61 2.14
C ASN A 99 8.01 17.98 3.41
N ARG A 100 9.00 17.07 3.27
CA ARG A 100 9.63 16.37 4.40
C ARG A 100 10.06 17.34 5.51
N ASP A 101 10.78 18.40 5.12
CA ASP A 101 11.42 19.35 6.04
C ASP A 101 10.49 20.48 6.52
N TYR A 102 9.18 20.38 6.20
CA TYR A 102 8.21 21.40 6.57
C TYR A 102 7.96 21.49 8.08
N SER A 103 7.91 20.36 8.78
CA SER A 103 7.67 20.29 10.22
C SER A 103 8.14 18.95 10.80
N LEU A 104 8.29 18.88 12.13
CA LEU A 104 8.57 17.61 12.84
C LEU A 104 7.53 16.53 12.49
N LEU A 105 6.26 16.91 12.32
CA LEU A 105 5.21 15.98 11.94
C LEU A 105 5.46 15.36 10.55
N THR A 106 5.83 16.17 9.56
CA THR A 106 6.13 15.67 8.22
C THR A 106 7.43 14.87 8.18
N GLU A 107 8.43 15.24 8.96
CA GLU A 107 9.66 14.47 9.09
C GLU A 107 9.41 13.08 9.68
N VAL A 108 8.67 12.97 10.77
CA VAL A 108 8.30 11.69 11.37
C VAL A 108 7.48 10.82 10.42
N GLN A 109 6.53 11.41 9.71
CA GLN A 109 5.75 10.69 8.69
C GLN A 109 6.64 10.14 7.57
N SER A 110 7.61 10.94 7.09
CA SER A 110 8.53 10.50 6.06
C SER A 110 9.37 9.31 6.51
N ILE A 111 9.87 9.31 7.75
CA ILE A 111 10.64 8.20 8.32
C ILE A 111 9.78 6.93 8.39
N MET A 112 8.53 7.04 8.84
CA MET A 112 7.60 5.89 8.91
C MET A 112 7.32 5.31 7.52
N LEU A 113 7.08 6.15 6.52
CA LEU A 113 6.82 5.72 5.15
C LEU A 113 8.07 5.18 4.46
N ASP A 114 9.24 5.75 4.71
CA ASP A 114 10.51 5.21 4.24
C ASP A 114 10.76 3.81 4.82
N GLY A 115 10.43 3.57 6.08
CA GLY A 115 10.46 2.24 6.69
C GLY A 115 9.56 1.25 5.93
N HIS A 116 8.34 1.65 5.59
CA HIS A 116 7.42 0.83 4.82
C HIS A 116 7.93 0.56 3.39
N PHE A 117 8.34 1.59 2.66
CA PHE A 117 8.74 1.45 1.25
C PHE A 117 10.12 0.82 1.09
N ILE A 118 11.14 1.30 1.83
CA ILE A 118 12.53 0.89 1.62
C ILE A 118 12.77 -0.48 2.27
N MET A 119 12.30 -0.66 3.50
CA MET A 119 12.54 -1.89 4.26
C MET A 119 11.50 -2.95 3.92
N GLU A 120 10.23 -2.71 4.22
CA GLU A 120 9.18 -3.74 4.10
C GLU A 120 8.90 -4.12 2.64
N HIS A 121 8.50 -3.17 1.78
CA HIS A 121 8.23 -3.44 0.36
C HIS A 121 9.47 -3.99 -0.35
N GLY A 122 10.64 -3.40 -0.09
CA GLY A 122 11.90 -3.87 -0.65
C GLY A 122 12.22 -5.32 -0.24
N ALA A 123 12.02 -5.68 1.02
CA ALA A 123 12.25 -7.04 1.51
C ALA A 123 11.22 -8.03 0.92
N ARG A 124 9.93 -7.69 0.92
CA ARG A 124 8.86 -8.52 0.36
C ARG A 124 9.06 -8.79 -1.12
N SER A 125 9.34 -7.76 -1.89
CA SER A 125 9.59 -7.88 -3.34
C SER A 125 10.80 -8.77 -3.63
N ARG A 126 11.94 -8.56 -2.95
CA ARG A 126 13.14 -9.40 -3.12
C ARG A 126 12.94 -10.85 -2.69
N ALA A 127 12.13 -11.08 -1.67
CA ALA A 127 11.80 -12.42 -1.19
C ALA A 127 10.69 -13.11 -1.99
N GLY A 128 10.12 -12.46 -3.00
CA GLY A 128 8.99 -12.96 -3.79
C GLY A 128 7.71 -13.11 -2.95
N ARG A 129 7.54 -12.29 -1.90
CA ARG A 129 6.36 -12.30 -1.04
C ARG A 129 5.29 -11.33 -1.54
N PHE A 130 4.06 -11.57 -1.13
CA PHE A 130 2.97 -10.67 -1.44
C PHE A 130 3.22 -9.30 -0.82
N PHE A 131 3.03 -8.26 -1.63
CA PHE A 131 2.99 -6.88 -1.18
C PHE A 131 1.89 -6.13 -1.92
N ASN A 132 1.47 -5.00 -1.40
CA ASN A 132 0.35 -4.26 -1.96
C ASN A 132 0.80 -3.16 -2.93
N PHE A 133 -0.03 -2.89 -3.92
CA PHE A 133 -0.11 -1.60 -4.55
C PHE A 133 -0.58 -0.57 -3.51
N ASN A 134 0.05 0.58 -3.46
CA ASN A 134 -0.23 1.60 -2.45
C ASN A 134 -1.26 2.65 -2.92
N GLY A 135 -2.13 2.27 -3.83
CA GLY A 135 -3.20 3.12 -4.34
C GLY A 135 -2.78 4.07 -5.45
N THR A 136 -1.49 4.39 -5.59
CA THR A 136 -0.97 5.38 -6.54
C THR A 136 0.46 5.06 -6.96
N ALA A 137 0.99 5.79 -7.96
CA ALA A 137 2.34 5.66 -8.49
C ALA A 137 2.68 4.21 -8.93
N GLY A 138 1.74 3.57 -9.61
CA GLY A 138 1.96 2.22 -10.12
C GLY A 138 1.24 1.96 -11.43
N VAL A 139 1.81 1.02 -12.19
CA VAL A 139 1.29 0.56 -13.49
C VAL A 139 0.69 -0.82 -13.31
N TRP A 140 -0.53 -1.00 -13.77
CA TRP A 140 -1.22 -2.27 -13.80
C TRP A 140 -1.38 -2.77 -15.23
N ARG A 141 -1.22 -4.07 -15.45
CA ARG A 141 -1.76 -4.72 -16.65
C ARG A 141 -3.29 -4.76 -16.51
N ARG A 142 -4.03 -4.16 -17.43
CA ARG A 142 -5.49 -4.03 -17.36
C ARG A 142 -6.21 -5.36 -17.16
N THR A 143 -5.76 -6.41 -17.84
CA THR A 143 -6.32 -7.75 -17.73
C THR A 143 -6.23 -8.33 -16.33
N VAL A 144 -5.21 -7.97 -15.55
CA VAL A 144 -5.04 -8.42 -14.15
C VAL A 144 -6.12 -7.85 -13.25
N ILE A 145 -6.46 -6.57 -13.43
CA ILE A 145 -7.52 -5.93 -12.66
C ILE A 145 -8.84 -6.67 -12.89
N THR A 146 -9.15 -6.96 -14.16
CA THR A 146 -10.38 -7.68 -14.54
C THR A 146 -10.35 -9.14 -14.03
N ASP A 147 -9.24 -9.84 -14.22
CA ASP A 147 -9.07 -11.22 -13.75
C ASP A 147 -9.23 -11.32 -12.24
N ALA A 148 -8.68 -10.37 -11.48
CA ALA A 148 -8.84 -10.33 -10.03
C ALA A 148 -10.26 -9.90 -9.56
N GLY A 149 -11.20 -9.65 -10.46
CA GLY A 149 -12.59 -9.28 -10.16
C GLY A 149 -12.83 -7.78 -9.98
N GLY A 150 -11.99 -6.94 -10.60
CA GLY A 150 -12.14 -5.49 -10.64
C GLY A 150 -11.88 -4.77 -9.32
N TRP A 151 -12.07 -3.47 -9.34
CA TRP A 151 -12.05 -2.63 -8.14
C TRP A 151 -13.29 -2.90 -7.30
N GLN A 152 -13.12 -3.15 -6.00
CA GLN A 152 -14.21 -3.39 -5.05
C GLN A 152 -14.17 -2.32 -3.96
N HIS A 153 -15.35 -1.87 -3.52
CA HIS A 153 -15.51 -0.77 -2.56
C HIS A 153 -16.08 -1.21 -1.20
N ASP A 154 -16.03 -2.49 -0.94
CA ASP A 154 -16.45 -3.09 0.33
C ASP A 154 -15.38 -2.99 1.44
N THR A 155 -14.20 -2.47 1.11
CA THR A 155 -13.11 -2.14 2.03
C THR A 155 -12.60 -0.73 1.77
N LEU A 156 -12.02 -0.08 2.79
CA LEU A 156 -11.45 1.28 2.68
C LEU A 156 -10.06 1.32 2.03
N THR A 157 -9.44 0.16 1.80
CA THR A 157 -8.15 -0.02 1.13
C THR A 157 -8.35 -0.95 -0.06
N GLU A 158 -8.96 -0.40 -1.10
CA GLU A 158 -9.25 -1.09 -2.36
C GLU A 158 -7.99 -1.60 -3.05
N ASP A 159 -6.88 -0.91 -2.82
CA ASP A 159 -5.54 -1.20 -3.31
C ASP A 159 -4.98 -2.48 -2.70
N LEU A 160 -5.01 -2.61 -1.38
CA LEU A 160 -4.61 -3.82 -0.66
C LEU A 160 -5.50 -5.02 -1.03
N ASP A 161 -6.82 -4.79 -1.13
CA ASP A 161 -7.80 -5.82 -1.50
C ASP A 161 -7.51 -6.38 -2.91
N LEU A 162 -7.40 -5.51 -3.91
CA LEU A 162 -7.11 -5.92 -5.29
C LEU A 162 -5.73 -6.59 -5.39
N SER A 163 -4.74 -6.07 -4.68
CA SER A 163 -3.38 -6.61 -4.68
C SER A 163 -3.32 -8.06 -4.22
N TYR A 164 -3.99 -8.37 -3.13
CA TYR A 164 -4.07 -9.74 -2.63
C TYR A 164 -4.86 -10.66 -3.57
N ARG A 165 -6.01 -10.19 -4.09
CA ARG A 165 -6.81 -10.98 -5.05
C ARG A 165 -6.04 -11.32 -6.32
N ALA A 166 -5.24 -10.38 -6.83
CA ALA A 166 -4.41 -10.60 -8.01
C ALA A 166 -3.27 -11.61 -7.73
N GLN A 167 -2.54 -11.43 -6.63
CA GLN A 167 -1.41 -12.32 -6.30
C GLN A 167 -1.87 -13.73 -5.92
N MET A 168 -3.02 -13.90 -5.29
CA MET A 168 -3.64 -15.21 -5.06
C MET A 168 -3.99 -15.96 -6.37
N ARG A 169 -4.12 -15.25 -7.49
CA ARG A 169 -4.30 -15.83 -8.83
C ARG A 169 -2.97 -16.10 -9.55
N GLY A 170 -1.84 -15.88 -8.88
CA GLY A 170 -0.51 -16.15 -9.41
C GLY A 170 0.13 -14.97 -10.14
N TRP A 171 -0.49 -13.80 -10.14
CA TRP A 171 0.12 -12.60 -10.71
C TRP A 171 1.29 -12.12 -9.85
N ARG A 172 2.39 -11.76 -10.51
CA ARG A 172 3.59 -11.26 -9.87
C ARG A 172 3.61 -9.74 -9.89
N PHE A 173 4.07 -9.16 -8.78
CA PHE A 173 4.27 -7.72 -8.65
C PHE A 173 5.76 -7.40 -8.62
N VAL A 174 6.10 -6.22 -9.14
CA VAL A 174 7.47 -5.70 -9.17
C VAL A 174 7.50 -4.38 -8.41
N TYR A 175 8.46 -4.22 -7.53
CA TYR A 175 8.70 -2.98 -6.81
C TYR A 175 10.01 -2.35 -7.28
N LEU A 176 9.97 -1.05 -7.60
CA LEU A 176 11.10 -0.26 -8.08
C LEU A 176 11.50 0.78 -7.02
N PRO A 177 12.44 0.47 -6.12
CA PRO A 177 12.83 1.36 -5.03
C PRO A 177 13.51 2.66 -5.50
N ASP A 178 14.16 2.62 -6.65
CA ASP A 178 14.90 3.76 -7.22
C ASP A 178 14.02 4.68 -8.08
N LEU A 179 12.84 4.22 -8.47
CA LEU A 179 11.85 5.03 -9.16
C LEU A 179 10.96 5.74 -8.14
N VAL A 180 11.20 7.03 -7.94
CA VAL A 180 10.53 7.80 -6.89
C VAL A 180 9.41 8.64 -7.48
N ALA A 181 8.25 8.58 -6.85
CA ALA A 181 7.09 9.44 -7.12
C ALA A 181 6.83 10.32 -5.89
N PRO A 182 7.29 11.58 -5.91
CA PRO A 182 7.13 12.49 -4.77
C PRO A 182 5.67 12.92 -4.57
N ALA A 183 5.25 13.05 -3.31
CA ALA A 183 3.94 13.54 -2.91
C ALA A 183 4.02 14.40 -1.66
N GLU A 184 2.97 15.15 -1.37
CA GLU A 184 2.86 15.89 -0.12
C GLU A 184 2.39 15.00 1.03
N LEU A 185 2.98 15.23 2.20
CA LEU A 185 2.55 14.65 3.47
C LEU A 185 1.55 15.57 4.16
N PRO A 186 0.55 15.04 4.88
CA PRO A 186 -0.33 15.83 5.72
C PRO A 186 0.43 16.72 6.69
N VAL A 187 0.20 18.03 6.61
CA VAL A 187 0.87 19.02 7.48
C VAL A 187 0.14 19.23 8.80
N GLU A 188 -1.10 18.76 8.90
CA GLU A 188 -1.94 18.89 10.09
C GLU A 188 -2.18 17.53 10.76
N MET A 189 -2.12 17.51 12.10
CA MET A 189 -2.31 16.30 12.89
C MET A 189 -3.68 15.64 12.66
N ASN A 190 -4.74 16.42 12.46
CA ASN A 190 -6.07 15.85 12.22
C ASN A 190 -6.17 15.17 10.85
N ALA A 191 -5.54 15.73 9.83
CA ALA A 191 -5.46 15.10 8.51
C ALA A 191 -4.66 13.80 8.58
N PHE A 192 -3.50 13.81 9.26
CA PHE A 192 -2.70 12.61 9.50
C PHE A 192 -3.48 11.52 10.25
N LYS A 193 -4.14 11.86 11.37
CA LYS A 193 -4.97 10.90 12.12
C LYS A 193 -6.08 10.29 11.27
N THR A 194 -6.75 11.09 10.48
CA THR A 194 -7.83 10.62 9.59
C THR A 194 -7.29 9.66 8.53
N GLN A 195 -6.14 9.96 7.96
CA GLN A 195 -5.46 9.10 7.00
C GLN A 195 -5.07 7.75 7.65
N GLN A 196 -4.41 7.78 8.82
CA GLN A 196 -3.98 6.58 9.53
C GLN A 196 -5.17 5.72 9.98
N GLN A 197 -6.25 6.35 10.47
CA GLN A 197 -7.48 5.66 10.84
C GLN A 197 -8.11 4.94 9.64
N ARG A 198 -8.13 5.58 8.46
CA ARG A 198 -8.65 4.98 7.23
C ARG A 198 -7.82 3.76 6.83
N TRP A 199 -6.49 3.88 6.85
CA TRP A 199 -5.59 2.78 6.50
C TRP A 199 -5.70 1.60 7.48
N ALA A 200 -5.67 1.86 8.79
CA ALA A 200 -5.83 0.82 9.80
C ALA A 200 -7.18 0.12 9.71
N LYS A 201 -8.27 0.87 9.56
CA LYS A 201 -9.62 0.30 9.40
C LYS A 201 -9.73 -0.53 8.12
N GLY A 202 -9.20 -0.01 7.01
CA GLY A 202 -9.20 -0.69 5.71
C GLY A 202 -8.44 -2.00 5.76
N SER A 203 -7.24 -2.01 6.33
CA SER A 203 -6.45 -3.24 6.42
C SER A 203 -7.12 -4.31 7.30
N VAL A 204 -7.79 -3.93 8.38
CA VAL A 204 -8.60 -4.87 9.19
C VAL A 204 -9.79 -5.41 8.39
N GLN A 205 -10.43 -4.58 7.56
CA GLN A 205 -11.51 -5.06 6.68
C GLN A 205 -10.99 -6.06 5.64
N VAL A 206 -9.86 -5.76 5.00
CA VAL A 206 -9.21 -6.69 4.05
C VAL A 206 -8.77 -7.97 4.74
N CYS A 207 -8.19 -7.88 5.93
CA CYS A 207 -7.84 -9.05 6.74
C CYS A 207 -9.06 -9.96 6.95
N LYS A 208 -10.17 -9.42 7.42
CA LYS A 208 -11.42 -10.19 7.62
C LYS A 208 -11.93 -10.82 6.32
N LYS A 209 -11.83 -10.12 5.20
CA LYS A 209 -12.31 -10.57 3.90
C LYS A 209 -11.42 -11.63 3.28
N LEU A 210 -10.10 -11.43 3.30
CA LEU A 210 -9.16 -12.22 2.50
C LEU A 210 -8.35 -13.24 3.28
N LEU A 211 -8.06 -13.03 4.57
CA LEU A 211 -7.27 -13.99 5.34
C LEU A 211 -7.84 -15.41 5.35
N PRO A 212 -9.17 -15.63 5.52
CA PRO A 212 -9.75 -16.97 5.42
C PRO A 212 -9.53 -17.60 4.04
N ARG A 213 -9.59 -16.80 2.96
CA ARG A 213 -9.37 -17.26 1.59
C ARG A 213 -7.90 -17.62 1.35
N VAL A 214 -6.96 -16.82 1.87
CA VAL A 214 -5.51 -17.09 1.83
C VAL A 214 -5.20 -18.41 2.52
N LEU A 215 -5.73 -18.62 3.72
CA LEU A 215 -5.49 -19.85 4.50
C LEU A 215 -6.09 -21.09 3.82
N ALA A 216 -7.24 -20.96 3.17
CA ALA A 216 -7.91 -22.04 2.44
C ALA A 216 -7.36 -22.28 1.01
N SER A 217 -6.51 -21.40 0.48
CA SER A 217 -5.95 -21.53 -0.88
C SER A 217 -4.86 -22.60 -0.97
N ASP A 218 -4.43 -22.93 -2.20
CA ASP A 218 -3.31 -23.85 -2.45
C ASP A 218 -1.93 -23.19 -2.38
N LEU A 219 -1.85 -21.96 -1.83
CA LEU A 219 -0.58 -21.27 -1.63
C LEU A 219 0.35 -22.07 -0.71
N PRO A 220 1.67 -22.04 -0.96
CA PRO A 220 2.64 -22.61 -0.05
C PRO A 220 2.50 -22.06 1.38
N TRP A 221 2.80 -22.88 2.37
CA TRP A 221 2.62 -22.49 3.78
C TRP A 221 3.38 -21.21 4.17
N ARG A 222 4.55 -20.99 3.55
CA ARG A 222 5.38 -19.80 3.80
C ARG A 222 4.65 -18.52 3.38
N GLU A 223 4.00 -18.52 2.22
CA GLU A 223 3.19 -17.40 1.73
C GLU A 223 1.97 -17.18 2.63
N LYS A 224 1.33 -18.24 3.12
CA LYS A 224 0.21 -18.13 4.06
C LYS A 224 0.63 -17.48 5.38
N VAL A 225 1.78 -17.89 5.94
CA VAL A 225 2.32 -17.30 7.16
C VAL A 225 2.65 -15.82 6.96
N GLU A 226 3.40 -15.48 5.90
CA GLU A 226 3.75 -14.10 5.57
C GLU A 226 2.52 -13.22 5.34
N ALA A 227 1.55 -13.72 4.57
CA ALA A 227 0.30 -13.02 4.34
C ALA A 227 -0.51 -12.82 5.62
N THR A 228 -0.47 -13.80 6.54
CA THR A 228 -1.11 -13.67 7.85
C THR A 228 -0.49 -12.52 8.63
N PHE A 229 0.83 -12.48 8.77
CA PHE A 229 1.51 -11.38 9.47
C PHE A 229 1.23 -10.02 8.80
N HIS A 230 1.28 -9.95 7.48
CA HIS A 230 1.02 -8.70 6.77
C HIS A 230 -0.42 -8.20 6.96
N LEU A 231 -1.41 -9.06 6.79
CA LEU A 231 -2.81 -8.69 6.92
C LEU A 231 -3.23 -8.42 8.38
N THR A 232 -2.54 -9.02 9.36
CA THR A 232 -2.82 -8.84 10.79
C THR A 232 -1.96 -7.78 11.47
N ALA A 233 -1.08 -7.09 10.75
CA ALA A 233 -0.13 -6.14 11.33
C ALA A 233 -0.80 -5.09 12.25
N ASN A 234 -1.99 -4.60 11.89
CA ASN A 234 -2.73 -3.63 12.69
C ASN A 234 -3.34 -4.21 13.99
N LEU A 235 -3.35 -5.54 14.17
CA LEU A 235 -3.72 -6.15 15.46
C LEU A 235 -2.68 -5.88 16.56
N ALA A 236 -1.47 -5.46 16.18
CA ALA A 236 -0.45 -5.03 17.14
C ALA A 236 -0.95 -3.91 18.07
N TYR A 237 -1.73 -2.95 17.55
CA TYR A 237 -2.24 -1.83 18.35
C TYR A 237 -3.15 -2.27 19.51
N PRO A 238 -4.23 -3.02 19.31
CA PRO A 238 -5.05 -3.50 20.44
C PRO A 238 -4.29 -4.46 21.36
N LEU A 239 -3.34 -5.25 20.81
CA LEU A 239 -2.49 -6.11 21.65
C LEU A 239 -1.55 -5.29 22.54
N MET A 240 -1.01 -4.18 22.06
CA MET A 240 -0.20 -3.25 22.86
C MET A 240 -1.03 -2.61 23.98
N VAL A 241 -2.27 -2.22 23.72
CA VAL A 241 -3.19 -1.68 24.74
C VAL A 241 -3.49 -2.75 25.79
N LEU A 242 -3.77 -3.98 25.38
CA LEU A 242 -3.97 -5.11 26.27
C LEU A 242 -2.72 -5.38 27.11
N LEU A 243 -1.55 -5.41 26.49
CA LEU A 243 -0.27 -5.60 27.19
C LEU A 243 -0.05 -4.50 28.23
N ALA A 244 -0.26 -3.23 27.85
CA ALA A 244 -0.14 -2.12 28.80
C ALA A 244 -1.09 -2.27 30.00
N GLY A 245 -2.33 -2.71 29.78
CA GLY A 245 -3.29 -2.99 30.84
C GLY A 245 -2.88 -4.16 31.76
N LEU A 246 -2.24 -5.18 31.17
CA LEU A 246 -1.77 -6.35 31.91
C LEU A 246 -0.45 -6.11 32.65
N MET A 247 0.30 -5.07 32.33
CA MET A 247 1.58 -4.78 33.00
C MET A 247 1.42 -4.55 34.49
N PHE A 248 0.37 -3.84 34.92
CA PHE A 248 0.16 -3.55 36.30
C PHE A 248 -0.12 -4.83 37.14
N PRO A 249 -1.11 -5.67 36.82
CA PRO A 249 -1.30 -6.95 37.54
C PRO A 249 -0.08 -7.87 37.42
N ALA A 250 0.61 -7.90 36.27
CA ALA A 250 1.84 -8.66 36.14
C ALA A 250 2.95 -8.19 37.11
N MET A 251 3.08 -6.87 37.29
CA MET A 251 4.04 -6.30 38.23
C MET A 251 3.71 -6.71 39.71
N ILE A 252 2.42 -6.69 40.09
CA ILE A 252 1.99 -7.14 41.42
C ILE A 252 2.31 -8.63 41.60
N MET A 253 2.01 -9.47 40.62
CA MET A 253 2.33 -10.89 40.69
C MET A 253 3.83 -11.12 40.82
N ARG A 254 4.66 -10.42 40.02
CA ARG A 254 6.12 -10.50 40.06
C ARG A 254 6.70 -10.10 41.42
N TYR A 255 6.12 -9.09 42.08
CA TYR A 255 6.55 -8.68 43.42
C TYR A 255 6.39 -9.79 44.44
N ASN A 256 5.41 -10.67 44.26
CA ASN A 256 5.13 -11.80 45.18
C ASN A 256 5.80 -13.12 44.73
N MET A 257 6.48 -13.15 43.57
CA MET A 257 7.18 -14.34 43.06
C MET A 257 8.63 -14.36 43.55
N GLY A 258 9.18 -15.56 43.72
CA GLY A 258 10.60 -15.77 43.98
C GLY A 258 11.45 -15.52 42.73
N PHE A 259 12.75 -15.25 42.95
CA PHE A 259 13.69 -14.96 41.84
C PHE A 259 13.76 -16.09 40.80
N ALA A 260 13.79 -17.35 41.23
CA ALA A 260 13.85 -18.51 40.35
C ALA A 260 12.60 -18.62 39.49
N GLU A 261 11.41 -18.34 40.03
CA GLU A 261 10.14 -18.35 39.29
C GLU A 261 10.05 -17.22 38.28
N MET A 262 10.58 -16.03 38.63
CA MET A 262 10.69 -14.93 37.63
C MET A 262 11.59 -15.32 36.45
N MET A 263 12.71 -15.97 36.70
CA MET A 263 13.63 -16.41 35.66
C MET A 263 12.98 -17.38 34.65
N VAL A 264 12.12 -18.28 35.12
CA VAL A 264 11.40 -19.24 34.27
C VAL A 264 10.48 -18.50 33.26
N VAL A 265 9.96 -17.33 33.59
CA VAL A 265 9.11 -16.52 32.73
C VAL A 265 9.94 -15.56 31.87
N ASP A 266 10.90 -14.86 32.49
CA ASP A 266 11.62 -13.78 31.82
C ASP A 266 12.65 -14.26 30.81
N VAL A 267 13.36 -15.37 31.08
CA VAL A 267 14.37 -15.88 30.16
C VAL A 267 13.77 -16.33 28.82
N PRO A 268 12.67 -17.10 28.75
CA PRO A 268 12.04 -17.44 27.48
C PRO A 268 11.52 -16.20 26.73
N ILE A 269 10.94 -15.22 27.42
CA ILE A 269 10.46 -13.97 26.80
C ILE A 269 11.65 -13.19 26.23
N PHE A 270 12.73 -13.04 26.98
CA PHE A 270 13.94 -12.37 26.53
C PHE A 270 14.55 -13.06 25.30
N LEU A 271 14.68 -14.38 25.35
CA LEU A 271 15.19 -15.16 24.21
C LEU A 271 14.28 -15.04 22.99
N ALA A 272 12.97 -15.09 23.16
CA ALA A 272 12.04 -14.92 22.05
C ALA A 272 12.11 -13.51 21.44
N ALA A 273 12.31 -12.47 22.25
CA ALA A 273 12.44 -11.09 21.80
C ALA A 273 13.77 -10.84 21.06
N THR A 274 14.87 -11.47 21.51
CA THR A 274 16.21 -11.28 20.92
C THR A 274 16.47 -12.20 19.74
N ALA A 275 15.93 -13.41 19.69
CA ALA A 275 16.12 -14.36 18.60
C ALA A 275 15.53 -13.89 17.26
N SER A 276 14.57 -12.96 17.29
CA SER A 276 14.00 -12.38 16.07
C SER A 276 14.97 -11.47 15.32
N ASP A 277 16.00 -10.92 15.98
CA ASP A 277 16.97 -10.00 15.36
C ASP A 277 18.07 -10.73 14.56
N GLU A 278 18.47 -11.95 14.95
CA GLU A 278 19.57 -12.66 14.29
C GLU A 278 19.21 -13.24 12.90
N SER A 279 17.94 -13.47 12.61
CA SER A 279 17.52 -13.99 11.30
C SER A 279 17.63 -12.95 10.18
N SER A 280 17.72 -11.66 10.52
CA SER A 280 17.85 -10.53 9.59
C SER A 280 19.28 -10.30 9.10
N THR A 281 20.30 -10.74 9.82
CA THR A 281 21.71 -10.38 9.55
C THR A 281 22.49 -11.42 8.75
N ARG A 282 21.94 -12.59 8.46
CA ARG A 282 22.55 -13.54 7.52
C ARG A 282 22.20 -13.23 6.07
N SER A 283 22.65 -12.07 5.58
CA SER A 283 22.75 -11.80 4.14
C SER A 283 23.82 -12.70 3.53
N ARG A 284 23.42 -13.56 2.60
CA ARG A 284 24.35 -14.30 1.74
C ARG A 284 25.20 -13.31 0.95
N PRO A 285 26.52 -13.57 0.80
CA PRO A 285 27.35 -12.74 -0.06
C PRO A 285 26.84 -12.82 -1.50
N LEU A 286 26.79 -11.68 -2.15
CA LEU A 286 26.52 -11.51 -3.57
C LEU A 286 27.56 -12.35 -4.37
N ARG A 287 27.07 -13.25 -5.21
CA ARG A 287 27.78 -13.78 -6.37
C ARG A 287 27.05 -13.35 -7.62
#